data_c3999ad276733201a1e66c99df00d5d6
#
_entry.id   c3999ad276733201a1e66c99df00d5d6
#
_cell.length_a   1.000
_cell.length_b   1.000
_cell.length_c   1.000
_cell.angle_alpha   90.00
_cell.angle_beta   90.00
_cell.angle_gamma   90.00
#
_symmetry.space_group_name_H-M   'P 1'
#
loop_
_entity.id
_entity.type
_entity.pdbx_description
1 polymer ?
#
loop_
_entity_poly.entity_id
_entity_poly.type
_entity_poly.pdbx_seq_one_letter_code
_entity_poly.pdbx_strand_id
1 'polypeptide(L)'
;NQAYEINSWGKNVYVKVPVVNSKGKFMGEVIKKLSNEKIKLNITAVYTYDQTKKIYNSLNKKTKSIISIFAGRMSDKGKDPIPIFKKSINLTKKNKNIDILWASTREAYNYIQAKQLRCNIITMPPKIINQIINFGKSFRSMTIDTVKGFLTDSKKSKFEL
;
A
#
# COMPACT_ATOMS: atom_id res chain seq x y z
N ASN A 1 16.10 -17.56 -12.04
CA ASN A 1 17.36 -16.80 -12.12
C ASN A 1 17.21 -15.35 -11.67
N GLN A 2 16.26 -14.53 -12.19
CA GLN A 2 16.10 -13.11 -11.84
C GLN A 2 15.98 -12.84 -10.32
N ALA A 3 15.25 -13.67 -9.57
CA ALA A 3 15.07 -13.46 -8.13
C ALA A 3 16.39 -13.56 -7.34
N TYR A 4 17.28 -14.44 -7.74
CA TYR A 4 18.59 -14.60 -7.10
C TYR A 4 19.50 -13.41 -7.40
N GLU A 5 19.49 -12.97 -8.66
CA GLU A 5 20.22 -11.77 -9.09
C GLU A 5 19.78 -10.54 -8.29
N ILE A 6 18.47 -10.27 -8.22
CA ILE A 6 17.94 -9.15 -7.46
C ILE A 6 18.30 -9.27 -5.96
N ASN A 7 18.21 -10.48 -5.40
CA ASN A 7 18.57 -10.71 -4.00
C ASN A 7 20.05 -10.43 -3.70
N SER A 8 20.95 -10.60 -4.69
CA SER A 8 22.38 -10.34 -4.53
C SER A 8 22.74 -8.85 -4.44
N TRP A 9 21.84 -7.95 -4.80
CA TRP A 9 22.08 -6.50 -4.79
C TRP A 9 22.23 -5.91 -3.39
N GLY A 10 21.78 -6.61 -2.33
CA GLY A 10 22.01 -6.14 -0.97
C GLY A 10 21.13 -6.79 0.09
N LYS A 11 21.60 -6.69 1.34
CA LYS A 11 20.92 -7.28 2.51
C LYS A 11 19.55 -6.66 2.81
N ASN A 12 19.25 -5.46 2.32
CA ASN A 12 17.99 -4.74 2.51
C ASN A 12 16.99 -4.90 1.34
N VAL A 13 17.36 -5.68 0.32
CA VAL A 13 16.51 -5.89 -0.86
C VAL A 13 15.42 -6.92 -0.57
N TYR A 14 14.21 -6.63 -1.07
CA TYR A 14 13.08 -7.55 -1.12
C TYR A 14 12.74 -7.82 -2.60
N VAL A 15 12.75 -9.08 -2.98
CA VAL A 15 12.41 -9.47 -4.35
C VAL A 15 10.90 -9.36 -4.56
N LYS A 16 10.49 -8.53 -5.51
CA LYS A 16 9.07 -8.33 -5.81
C LYS A 16 8.53 -9.46 -6.70
N VAL A 17 7.49 -10.16 -6.22
CA VAL A 17 6.83 -11.27 -6.91
C VAL A 17 5.33 -10.96 -7.02
N PRO A 18 4.71 -10.97 -8.20
CA PRO A 18 3.26 -10.80 -8.31
C PRO A 18 2.53 -12.03 -7.73
N VAL A 19 1.32 -11.81 -7.18
CA VAL A 19 0.51 -12.89 -6.59
C VAL A 19 0.09 -13.94 -7.63
N VAL A 20 -0.10 -13.53 -8.87
CA VAL A 20 -0.38 -14.39 -10.02
C VAL A 20 0.52 -14.01 -11.19
N ASN A 21 0.74 -14.95 -12.13
CA ASN A 21 1.39 -14.64 -13.40
C ASN A 21 0.40 -13.98 -14.40
N SER A 22 0.87 -13.64 -15.61
CA SER A 22 0.06 -13.02 -16.65
C SER A 22 -1.13 -13.87 -17.13
N LYS A 23 -1.12 -15.17 -16.87
CA LYS A 23 -2.21 -16.12 -17.16
C LYS A 23 -3.15 -16.33 -15.96
N GLY A 24 -2.98 -15.57 -14.87
CA GLY A 24 -3.80 -15.69 -13.65
C GLY A 24 -3.43 -16.88 -12.74
N LYS A 25 -2.38 -17.63 -13.05
CA LYS A 25 -1.94 -18.76 -12.20
C LYS A 25 -1.25 -18.22 -10.94
N PHE A 26 -1.66 -18.71 -9.77
CA PHE A 26 -1.07 -18.36 -8.48
C PHE A 26 0.40 -18.75 -8.40
N MET A 27 1.24 -17.84 -7.90
CA MET A 27 2.71 -17.99 -7.82
C MET A 27 3.18 -18.69 -6.53
N GLY A 28 2.31 -19.49 -5.91
CA GLY A 28 2.57 -20.10 -4.60
C GLY A 28 3.82 -20.95 -4.51
N GLU A 29 4.13 -21.75 -5.53
CA GLU A 29 5.34 -22.58 -5.57
C GLU A 29 6.62 -21.75 -5.59
N VAL A 30 6.63 -20.66 -6.38
CA VAL A 30 7.74 -19.71 -6.45
C VAL A 30 7.92 -19.01 -5.11
N ILE A 31 6.82 -18.52 -4.51
CA ILE A 31 6.82 -17.87 -3.19
C ILE A 31 7.37 -18.84 -2.12
N LYS A 32 6.90 -20.08 -2.10
CA LYS A 32 7.34 -21.10 -1.15
C LYS A 32 8.83 -21.40 -1.32
N LYS A 33 9.27 -21.65 -2.57
CA LYS A 33 10.68 -21.95 -2.87
C LYS A 33 11.60 -20.84 -2.41
N LEU A 34 11.38 -19.61 -2.90
CA LEU A 34 12.24 -18.46 -2.60
C LEU A 34 12.26 -18.11 -1.10
N SER A 35 11.11 -18.16 -0.43
CA SER A 35 11.06 -17.88 1.02
C SER A 35 11.75 -18.98 1.85
N ASN A 36 11.72 -20.25 1.44
CA ASN A 36 12.47 -21.34 2.08
C ASN A 36 13.97 -21.16 1.93
N GLU A 37 14.42 -20.57 0.85
CA GLU A 37 15.82 -20.21 0.59
C GLU A 37 16.22 -18.89 1.28
N LYS A 38 15.40 -18.37 2.21
CA LYS A 38 15.62 -17.15 2.98
C LYS A 38 15.68 -15.86 2.14
N ILE A 39 15.19 -15.87 0.91
CA ILE A 39 15.06 -14.70 0.07
C ILE A 39 13.86 -13.88 0.56
N LYS A 40 14.09 -12.63 0.92
CA LYS A 40 13.05 -11.71 1.35
C LYS A 40 12.16 -11.32 0.18
N LEU A 41 10.83 -11.45 0.35
CA LEU A 41 9.88 -11.24 -0.72
C LEU A 41 8.96 -10.05 -0.45
N ASN A 42 8.58 -9.35 -1.51
CA ASN A 42 7.47 -8.41 -1.55
C ASN A 42 6.42 -8.94 -2.55
N ILE A 43 5.40 -9.62 -2.04
CA ILE A 43 4.34 -10.17 -2.87
C ILE A 43 3.37 -9.06 -3.22
N THR A 44 3.20 -8.78 -4.51
CA THR A 44 2.51 -7.59 -5.01
C THR A 44 1.26 -7.90 -5.83
N ALA A 45 0.50 -6.86 -6.18
CA ALA A 45 -0.76 -6.94 -6.91
C ALA A 45 -1.84 -7.74 -6.16
N VAL A 46 -1.89 -7.60 -4.83
CA VAL A 46 -2.88 -8.27 -3.99
C VAL A 46 -4.11 -7.38 -3.84
N TYR A 47 -5.30 -7.97 -4.03
CA TYR A 47 -6.60 -7.29 -3.98
C TYR A 47 -7.62 -7.96 -3.06
N THR A 48 -7.41 -9.22 -2.67
CA THR A 48 -8.39 -9.96 -1.89
C THR A 48 -7.78 -10.60 -0.65
N TYR A 49 -8.63 -10.85 0.36
CA TYR A 49 -8.22 -11.59 1.54
C TYR A 49 -7.80 -13.04 1.22
N ASP A 50 -8.48 -13.69 0.26
CA ASP A 50 -8.13 -15.05 -0.17
C ASP A 50 -6.73 -15.11 -0.78
N GLN A 51 -6.37 -14.10 -1.57
CA GLN A 51 -4.98 -13.98 -2.06
C GLN A 51 -4.00 -13.84 -0.90
N THR A 52 -4.27 -12.97 0.07
CA THR A 52 -3.45 -12.83 1.27
C THR A 52 -3.30 -14.15 2.02
N LYS A 53 -4.39 -14.88 2.23
CA LYS A 53 -4.40 -16.18 2.90
C LYS A 53 -3.56 -17.23 2.15
N LYS A 54 -3.72 -17.33 0.83
CA LYS A 54 -2.91 -18.24 -0.01
C LYS A 54 -1.42 -17.89 0.06
N ILE A 55 -1.06 -16.60 -0.03
CA ILE A 55 0.33 -16.13 0.10
C ILE A 55 0.86 -16.50 1.49
N TYR A 56 0.12 -16.14 2.55
CA TYR A 56 0.52 -16.43 3.92
C TYR A 56 0.80 -17.92 4.13
N ASN A 57 -0.02 -18.82 3.60
CA ASN A 57 0.17 -20.25 3.71
C ASN A 57 1.38 -20.77 2.91
N SER A 58 1.76 -20.08 1.85
CA SER A 58 2.92 -20.46 1.01
C SER A 58 4.25 -19.95 1.56
N LEU A 59 4.25 -18.86 2.36
CA LEU A 59 5.46 -18.27 2.91
C LEU A 59 6.11 -19.10 4.02
N ASN A 60 7.43 -19.15 4.02
CA ASN A 60 8.20 -19.56 5.18
C ASN A 60 8.07 -18.48 6.28
N LYS A 61 7.49 -18.82 7.42
CA LYS A 61 7.20 -17.90 8.52
C LYS A 61 8.45 -17.34 9.23
N LYS A 62 9.62 -17.90 8.96
CA LYS A 62 10.92 -17.43 9.50
C LYS A 62 11.62 -16.45 8.55
N THR A 63 11.14 -16.26 7.32
CA THR A 63 11.72 -15.36 6.32
C THR A 63 10.91 -14.07 6.27
N LYS A 64 11.59 -12.91 6.37
CA LYS A 64 10.93 -11.61 6.26
C LYS A 64 10.28 -11.45 4.90
N SER A 65 9.00 -11.10 4.90
CA SER A 65 8.21 -10.92 3.68
C SER A 65 7.18 -9.81 3.85
N ILE A 66 6.82 -9.19 2.74
CA ILE A 66 5.84 -8.12 2.66
C ILE A 66 4.71 -8.57 1.74
N ILE A 67 3.46 -8.32 2.13
CA ILE A 67 2.28 -8.52 1.29
C ILE A 67 1.73 -7.15 0.94
N SER A 68 1.86 -6.74 -0.32
CA SER A 68 1.45 -5.41 -0.82
C SER A 68 0.03 -5.45 -1.37
N ILE A 69 -0.92 -4.89 -0.61
CA ILE A 69 -2.33 -4.79 -0.98
C ILE A 69 -2.57 -3.44 -1.67
N PHE A 70 -3.19 -3.47 -2.86
CA PHE A 70 -3.32 -2.30 -3.73
C PHE A 70 -4.60 -1.51 -3.44
N ALA A 71 -4.64 -0.83 -2.29
CA ALA A 71 -5.79 -0.06 -1.82
C ALA A 71 -6.30 0.97 -2.84
N GLY A 72 -5.42 1.83 -3.34
CA GLY A 72 -5.84 2.92 -4.23
C GLY A 72 -6.45 2.42 -5.53
N ARG A 73 -5.92 1.35 -6.13
CA ARG A 73 -6.53 0.75 -7.32
C ARG A 73 -7.91 0.12 -7.04
N MET A 74 -8.17 -0.34 -5.81
CA MET A 74 -9.51 -0.76 -5.40
C MET A 74 -10.44 0.44 -5.33
N SER A 75 -9.99 1.52 -4.66
CA SER A 75 -10.76 2.76 -4.55
C SER A 75 -11.08 3.39 -5.91
N ASP A 76 -10.14 3.37 -6.87
CA ASP A 76 -10.35 3.81 -8.26
C ASP A 76 -11.49 3.03 -8.96
N LYS A 77 -11.88 1.89 -8.43
CA LYS A 77 -12.98 1.03 -8.94
C LYS A 77 -14.18 0.97 -7.99
N GLY A 78 -14.29 1.92 -7.07
CA GLY A 78 -15.40 2.01 -6.12
C GLY A 78 -15.43 0.89 -5.08
N LYS A 79 -14.28 0.25 -4.78
CA LYS A 79 -14.20 -0.85 -3.81
C LYS A 79 -13.50 -0.38 -2.54
N ASP A 80 -14.13 -0.62 -1.39
CA ASP A 80 -13.54 -0.32 -0.08
C ASP A 80 -12.43 -1.32 0.26
N PRO A 81 -11.17 -0.87 0.45
CA PRO A 81 -10.07 -1.73 0.82
C PRO A 81 -10.05 -2.10 2.31
N ILE A 82 -10.72 -1.33 3.18
CA ILE A 82 -10.62 -1.45 4.63
C ILE A 82 -10.93 -2.87 5.16
N PRO A 83 -12.01 -3.56 4.74
CA PRO A 83 -12.31 -4.91 5.23
C PRO A 83 -11.20 -5.92 4.90
N ILE A 84 -10.56 -5.76 3.74
CA ILE A 84 -9.48 -6.65 3.29
C ILE A 84 -8.24 -6.42 4.15
N PHE A 85 -7.88 -5.16 4.42
CA PHE A 85 -6.76 -4.83 5.31
C PHE A 85 -7.00 -5.36 6.73
N LYS A 86 -8.18 -5.14 7.32
CA LYS A 86 -8.53 -5.64 8.67
C LYS A 86 -8.29 -7.14 8.78
N LYS A 87 -8.83 -7.93 7.84
CA LYS A 87 -8.66 -9.39 7.81
C LYS A 87 -7.21 -9.80 7.59
N SER A 88 -6.50 -9.14 6.69
CA SER A 88 -5.11 -9.45 6.35
C SER A 88 -4.15 -9.16 7.50
N ILE A 89 -4.28 -8.00 8.15
CA ILE A 89 -3.50 -7.63 9.33
C ILE A 89 -3.78 -8.59 10.48
N ASN A 90 -5.04 -8.95 10.72
CA ASN A 90 -5.39 -9.92 11.76
C ASN A 90 -4.78 -11.30 11.52
N LEU A 91 -4.68 -11.73 10.26
CA LEU A 91 -4.05 -12.99 9.88
C LEU A 91 -2.54 -12.98 10.18
N THR A 92 -1.86 -11.87 9.91
CA THR A 92 -0.39 -11.79 10.03
C THR A 92 0.11 -11.32 11.39
N LYS A 93 -0.74 -10.71 12.23
CA LYS A 93 -0.35 -10.01 13.48
C LYS A 93 0.51 -10.82 14.46
N LYS A 94 0.38 -12.15 14.48
CA LYS A 94 1.17 -13.05 15.34
C LYS A 94 2.55 -13.38 14.76
N ASN A 95 2.82 -13.02 13.50
CA ASN A 95 4.10 -13.31 12.85
C ASN A 95 4.85 -12.02 12.53
N LYS A 96 5.91 -11.74 13.29
CA LYS A 96 6.74 -10.53 13.16
C LYS A 96 7.58 -10.47 11.87
N ASN A 97 7.59 -11.54 11.07
CA ASN A 97 8.33 -11.60 9.81
C ASN A 97 7.47 -11.30 8.57
N ILE A 98 6.15 -11.14 8.73
CA ILE A 98 5.26 -10.90 7.60
C ILE A 98 4.49 -9.60 7.81
N ASP A 99 4.84 -8.60 7.02
CA ASP A 99 4.25 -7.27 7.05
C ASP A 99 3.16 -7.10 5.99
N ILE A 100 2.10 -6.37 6.35
CA ILE A 100 1.11 -5.88 5.39
C ILE A 100 1.51 -4.47 4.97
N LEU A 101 1.52 -4.23 3.66
CA LEU A 101 1.85 -2.96 3.06
C LEU A 101 0.63 -2.38 2.33
N TRP A 102 0.27 -1.14 2.69
CA TRP A 102 -0.68 -0.33 1.96
C TRP A 102 -0.01 0.23 0.71
N ALA A 103 -0.37 -0.29 -0.44
CA ALA A 103 0.18 0.12 -1.73
C ALA A 103 -0.82 0.94 -2.55
N SER A 104 -0.29 1.64 -3.55
CA SER A 104 -1.11 2.39 -4.50
C SER A 104 -1.88 3.56 -3.86
N THR A 105 -1.22 4.30 -2.96
CA THR A 105 -1.79 5.45 -2.26
C THR A 105 -2.22 6.54 -3.24
N ARG A 106 -3.45 7.08 -3.08
CA ARG A 106 -4.06 8.08 -3.95
C ARG A 106 -4.15 9.46 -3.30
N GLU A 107 -4.32 9.50 -1.99
CA GLU A 107 -4.57 10.73 -1.24
C GLU A 107 -3.92 10.67 0.15
N ALA A 108 -3.73 11.83 0.76
CA ALA A 108 -3.10 11.95 2.07
C ALA A 108 -3.93 11.26 3.19
N TYR A 109 -5.26 11.18 3.04
CA TYR A 109 -6.12 10.52 4.01
C TYR A 109 -5.84 9.02 4.14
N ASN A 110 -5.31 8.38 3.09
CA ASN A 110 -4.91 6.96 3.16
C ASN A 110 -3.86 6.70 4.25
N TYR A 111 -3.03 7.70 4.59
CA TYR A 111 -2.11 7.60 5.74
C TYR A 111 -2.87 7.43 7.05
N ILE A 112 -3.95 8.20 7.25
CA ILE A 112 -4.79 8.08 8.46
C ILE A 112 -5.45 6.70 8.51
N GLN A 113 -6.00 6.23 7.39
CA GLN A 113 -6.62 4.91 7.30
C GLN A 113 -5.63 3.79 7.62
N ALA A 114 -4.43 3.81 7.01
CA ALA A 114 -3.38 2.83 7.26
C ALA A 114 -2.93 2.85 8.74
N LYS A 115 -2.77 4.04 9.33
CA LYS A 115 -2.40 4.23 10.74
C LYS A 115 -3.47 3.68 11.69
N GLN A 116 -4.75 3.98 11.45
CA GLN A 116 -5.87 3.48 12.25
C GLN A 116 -5.98 1.94 12.20
N LEU A 117 -5.67 1.35 11.07
CA LEU A 117 -5.62 -0.10 10.88
C LEU A 117 -4.37 -0.75 11.47
N ARG A 118 -3.39 0.04 11.92
CA ARG A 118 -2.06 -0.45 12.33
C ARG A 118 -1.37 -1.24 11.22
N CYS A 119 -1.51 -0.77 9.97
CA CYS A 119 -0.81 -1.32 8.84
C CYS A 119 0.71 -1.12 9.03
N ASN A 120 1.51 -2.14 8.75
CA ASN A 120 2.94 -2.10 9.03
C ASN A 120 3.69 -1.08 8.17
N ILE A 121 3.33 -1.00 6.89
CA ILE A 121 4.02 -0.18 5.89
C ILE A 121 2.99 0.52 5.01
N ILE A 122 3.27 1.76 4.61
CA ILE A 122 2.56 2.46 3.55
C ILE A 122 3.57 3.03 2.56
N THR A 123 3.32 2.86 1.26
CA THR A 123 4.09 3.52 0.21
C THR A 123 3.31 4.72 -0.32
N MET A 124 3.97 5.84 -0.52
CA MET A 124 3.33 7.04 -1.06
C MET A 124 4.31 7.89 -1.86
N PRO A 125 3.84 8.58 -2.91
CA PRO A 125 4.68 9.49 -3.68
C PRO A 125 4.98 10.76 -2.87
N PRO A 126 6.08 11.50 -3.19
CA PRO A 126 6.47 12.73 -2.50
C PRO A 126 5.35 13.77 -2.38
N LYS A 127 4.51 13.91 -3.41
CA LYS A 127 3.35 14.83 -3.39
C LYS A 127 2.43 14.56 -2.21
N ILE A 128 2.14 13.29 -1.91
CA ILE A 128 1.26 12.90 -0.79
C ILE A 128 1.97 13.12 0.55
N ILE A 129 3.28 12.85 0.64
CA ILE A 129 4.07 13.13 1.84
C ILE A 129 3.98 14.63 2.18
N ASN A 130 4.16 15.50 1.19
CA ASN A 130 4.05 16.96 1.37
C ASN A 130 2.66 17.40 1.83
N GLN A 131 1.59 16.72 1.41
CA GLN A 131 0.24 16.99 1.92
C GLN A 131 0.10 16.61 3.40
N ILE A 132 0.71 15.49 3.81
CA ILE A 132 0.66 15.01 5.20
C ILE A 132 1.40 15.96 6.15
N ILE A 133 2.50 16.56 5.72
CA ILE A 133 3.26 17.56 6.50
C ILE A 133 2.35 18.76 6.89
N ASN A 134 1.36 19.07 6.05
CA ASN A 134 0.42 20.17 6.27
C ASN A 134 -0.86 19.75 7.04
N PHE A 135 -0.91 18.58 7.63
CA PHE A 135 -2.04 18.16 8.46
C PHE A 135 -2.17 19.03 9.71
N GLY A 136 -3.40 19.13 10.23
CA GLY A 136 -3.69 19.86 11.46
C GLY A 136 -4.14 21.30 11.25
N LYS A 137 -4.35 21.75 10.00
CA LYS A 137 -4.95 23.07 9.72
C LYS A 137 -6.36 23.14 10.30
N SER A 138 -6.69 24.24 11.00
CA SER A 138 -8.02 24.42 11.59
C SER A 138 -9.10 24.61 10.51
N PHE A 139 -10.33 24.21 10.80
CA PHE A 139 -11.46 24.41 9.88
C PHE A 139 -11.66 25.88 9.52
N ARG A 140 -11.50 26.79 10.51
CA ARG A 140 -11.55 28.25 10.27
C ARG A 140 -10.52 28.68 9.22
N SER A 141 -9.28 28.23 9.36
CA SER A 141 -8.23 28.54 8.40
C SER A 141 -8.53 27.96 7.02
N MET A 142 -9.06 26.73 6.94
CA MET A 142 -9.48 26.12 5.69
C MET A 142 -10.59 26.91 4.99
N THR A 143 -11.59 27.38 5.76
CA THR A 143 -12.67 28.25 5.24
C THR A 143 -12.11 29.54 4.66
N ILE A 144 -11.24 30.23 5.40
CA ILE A 144 -10.63 31.48 4.94
C ILE A 144 -9.83 31.29 3.65
N ASP A 145 -9.03 30.24 3.57
CA ASP A 145 -8.22 29.95 2.36
C ASP A 145 -9.11 29.64 1.15
N THR A 146 -10.20 28.91 1.38
CA THR A 146 -11.16 28.59 0.30
C THR A 146 -11.81 29.87 -0.23
N VAL A 147 -12.27 30.76 0.66
CA VAL A 147 -12.86 32.06 0.27
C VAL A 147 -11.87 32.95 -0.46
N LYS A 148 -10.60 32.99 0.00
CA LYS A 148 -9.53 33.70 -0.71
C LYS A 148 -9.28 33.12 -2.11
N GLY A 149 -9.37 31.80 -2.25
CA GLY A 149 -9.30 31.12 -3.56
C GLY A 149 -10.43 31.59 -4.48
N PHE A 150 -11.66 31.56 -4.02
CA PHE A 150 -12.83 32.04 -4.80
C PHE A 150 -12.67 33.48 -5.25
N LEU A 151 -12.23 34.37 -4.35
CA LEU A 151 -11.98 35.77 -4.69
C LEU A 151 -10.90 35.93 -5.78
N THR A 152 -9.84 35.11 -5.69
CA THR A 152 -8.77 35.12 -6.68
C THR A 152 -9.28 34.67 -8.05
N ASP A 153 -10.08 33.61 -8.09
CA ASP A 153 -10.65 33.06 -9.32
C ASP A 153 -11.67 34.01 -9.94
N SER A 154 -12.53 34.64 -9.12
CA SER A 154 -13.45 35.68 -9.56
C SER A 154 -12.74 36.84 -10.25
N LYS A 155 -11.66 37.37 -9.61
CA LYS A 155 -10.85 38.43 -10.21
C LYS A 155 -10.20 38.04 -11.52
N LYS A 156 -9.72 36.80 -11.66
CA LYS A 156 -9.12 36.28 -12.90
C LYS A 156 -10.14 36.09 -14.01
N SER A 157 -11.36 35.71 -13.69
CA SER A 157 -12.43 35.50 -14.67
C SER A 157 -12.96 36.81 -15.28
N LYS A 158 -12.60 37.98 -14.70
CA LYS A 158 -13.13 39.30 -15.05
C LYS A 158 -14.67 39.37 -15.07
N PHE A 159 -15.31 38.51 -14.29
CA PHE A 159 -16.76 38.52 -14.12
C PHE A 159 -17.10 39.64 -13.14
N GLU A 160 -17.73 40.68 -13.64
CA GLU A 160 -18.36 41.77 -12.84
C GLU A 160 -19.81 41.38 -12.57
N LEU A 161 -20.20 41.40 -11.30
CA LEU A 161 -21.60 41.26 -10.86
C LEU A 161 -22.28 42.61 -10.96
#